data_dbcecb4e7f652345b88fe7bdf3a0b8c0
#
_entry.id   dbcecb4e7f652345b88fe7bdf3a0b8c0
#
_cell.length_a   1.000
_cell.length_b   1.000
_cell.length_c   1.000
_cell.angle_alpha   90.00
_cell.angle_beta   90.00
_cell.angle_gamma   90.00
#
_symmetry.space_group_name_H-M   'P 1'
#
loop_
_entity.id
_entity.type
_entity.pdbx_description
1 polymer ?
#
loop_
_entity_poly.entity_id
_entity_poly.type
_entity_poly.pdbx_seq_one_letter_code
_entity_poly.pdbx_strand_id
1 'polypeptide(L)'
;MSAANVAELLRREAQRKGLLAADDRAGADGVVSEAAAMAIEALLERELEVVEPDEEACRRHYAAHASRFGAGGRVHARHILFAVTPGVAVAPLAAYAEQLLLGLRCASDRVSAFAQAARRNSNCPSGADGGDLGWIVARDCAPEFAREVFDRPETGLLPRLVRTRFGLHIVDVVARENGEELPWEEVREAVQQELRRRSWVTALRRYLSELSAKAESEGGEVGVMLPIYS
;
A
#
# COMPACT_ATOMS: atom_id res chain seq x y z
N MET A 1 12.67 6.46 2.16
CA MET A 1 13.87 5.74 1.63
C MET A 1 13.53 5.22 0.25
N SER A 2 14.42 5.36 -0.74
CA SER A 2 14.28 4.61 -1.98
C SER A 2 14.62 3.14 -1.71
N ALA A 3 14.13 2.23 -2.56
CA ALA A 3 14.44 0.80 -2.44
C ALA A 3 15.97 0.54 -2.47
N ALA A 4 16.72 1.31 -3.26
CA ALA A 4 18.18 1.23 -3.33
C ALA A 4 18.86 1.57 -1.99
N ASN A 5 18.35 2.55 -1.25
CA ASN A 5 18.91 2.91 0.07
C ASN A 5 18.64 1.83 1.13
N VAL A 6 17.49 1.16 1.07
CA VAL A 6 17.16 0.05 1.99
C VAL A 6 18.06 -1.15 1.71
N ALA A 7 18.21 -1.51 0.43
CA ALA A 7 19.05 -2.64 0.04
C ALA A 7 20.51 -2.43 0.45
N GLU A 8 21.06 -1.23 0.27
CA GLU A 8 22.41 -0.89 0.68
C GLU A 8 22.60 -0.92 2.21
N LEU A 9 21.60 -0.44 2.96
CA LEU A 9 21.64 -0.50 4.43
C LEU A 9 21.68 -1.95 4.92
N LEU A 10 20.84 -2.80 4.37
CA LEU A 10 20.80 -4.22 4.72
C LEU A 10 22.07 -4.95 4.28
N ARG A 11 22.61 -4.63 3.10
CA ARG A 11 23.88 -5.19 2.60
C ARG A 11 25.04 -4.89 3.56
N ARG A 12 25.16 -3.61 4.00
CA ARG A 12 26.21 -3.22 4.97
C ARG A 12 26.02 -3.92 6.30
N GLU A 13 24.80 -4.08 6.77
CA GLU A 13 24.55 -4.81 8.00
C GLU A 13 24.88 -6.30 7.87
N ALA A 14 24.60 -6.93 6.72
CA ALA A 14 25.00 -8.30 6.43
C ALA A 14 26.53 -8.47 6.45
N GLN A 15 27.29 -7.50 5.90
CA GLN A 15 28.75 -7.46 6.01
C GLN A 15 29.22 -7.33 7.46
N ARG A 16 28.63 -6.42 8.22
CA ARG A 16 28.96 -6.21 9.64
C ARG A 16 28.70 -7.46 10.49
N LYS A 17 27.67 -8.23 10.15
CA LYS A 17 27.32 -9.49 10.83
C LYS A 17 28.12 -10.69 10.30
N GLY A 18 29.01 -10.50 9.32
CA GLY A 18 29.82 -11.57 8.75
C GLY A 18 29.04 -12.54 7.83
N LEU A 19 27.84 -12.15 7.39
CA LEU A 19 27.02 -12.94 6.45
C LEU A 19 27.41 -12.68 5.00
N LEU A 20 28.11 -11.58 4.72
CA LEU A 20 28.55 -11.17 3.38
C LEU A 20 30.02 -10.75 3.43
N ALA A 21 30.76 -11.05 2.37
CA ALA A 21 32.16 -10.65 2.25
C ALA A 21 32.32 -9.13 2.31
N ALA A 22 33.37 -8.64 2.98
CA ALA A 22 33.58 -7.21 3.20
C ALA A 22 33.88 -6.43 1.90
N ASP A 23 34.35 -7.11 0.86
CA ASP A 23 34.67 -6.56 -0.45
C ASP A 23 33.47 -6.59 -1.44
N ASP A 24 32.35 -7.21 -1.09
CA ASP A 24 31.13 -7.14 -1.91
C ASP A 24 30.67 -5.70 -2.06
N ARG A 25 30.32 -5.32 -3.27
CA ARG A 25 29.85 -3.97 -3.61
C ARG A 25 28.57 -4.04 -4.42
N ALA A 26 27.70 -3.06 -4.21
CA ALA A 26 26.54 -2.88 -5.08
C ALA A 26 26.98 -2.54 -6.51
N GLY A 27 26.23 -2.99 -7.49
CA GLY A 27 26.42 -2.62 -8.89
C GLY A 27 26.26 -1.11 -9.11
N ALA A 28 26.77 -0.61 -10.25
CA ALA A 28 26.67 0.81 -10.61
C ALA A 28 25.20 1.30 -10.76
N ASP A 29 24.29 0.40 -10.99
CA ASP A 29 22.83 0.61 -11.08
C ASP A 29 22.10 0.50 -9.72
N GLY A 30 22.85 0.28 -8.63
CA GLY A 30 22.31 0.08 -7.29
C GLY A 30 21.69 -1.31 -7.06
N VAL A 31 21.86 -2.24 -7.99
CA VAL A 31 21.44 -3.64 -7.85
C VAL A 31 22.43 -4.37 -6.95
N VAL A 32 21.93 -5.08 -5.96
CA VAL A 32 22.74 -5.93 -5.08
C VAL A 32 23.18 -7.20 -5.82
N SER A 33 24.35 -7.72 -5.47
CA SER A 33 24.84 -9.01 -6.00
C SER A 33 23.92 -10.17 -5.53
N GLU A 34 23.97 -11.30 -6.22
CA GLU A 34 23.26 -12.52 -5.79
C GLU A 34 23.70 -12.95 -4.39
N ALA A 35 24.99 -12.88 -4.10
CA ALA A 35 25.52 -13.17 -2.77
C ALA A 35 24.96 -12.21 -1.71
N ALA A 36 24.84 -10.92 -2.03
CA ALA A 36 24.25 -9.94 -1.13
C ALA A 36 22.74 -10.18 -0.94
N ALA A 37 22.02 -10.58 -1.98
CA ALA A 37 20.59 -10.91 -1.85
C ALA A 37 20.37 -12.09 -0.89
N MET A 38 21.14 -13.17 -1.03
CA MET A 38 21.11 -14.32 -0.12
C MET A 38 21.51 -13.95 1.31
N ALA A 39 22.55 -13.14 1.46
CA ALA A 39 23.00 -12.68 2.78
C ALA A 39 21.97 -11.78 3.47
N ILE A 40 21.25 -10.94 2.72
CA ILE A 40 20.16 -10.11 3.23
C ILE A 40 18.99 -10.99 3.67
N GLU A 41 18.62 -12.00 2.90
CA GLU A 41 17.57 -12.95 3.27
C GLU A 41 17.92 -13.66 4.58
N ALA A 42 19.12 -14.23 4.69
CA ALA A 42 19.60 -14.86 5.93
C ALA A 42 19.68 -13.88 7.11
N LEU A 43 20.05 -12.62 6.87
CA LEU A 43 20.04 -11.57 7.89
C LEU A 43 18.63 -11.34 8.41
N LEU A 44 17.65 -11.17 7.52
CA LEU A 44 16.27 -10.91 7.90
C LEU A 44 15.64 -12.10 8.61
N GLU A 45 15.90 -13.33 8.17
CA GLU A 45 15.44 -14.54 8.87
C GLU A 45 15.97 -14.62 10.31
N ARG A 46 17.22 -14.19 10.53
CA ARG A 46 17.87 -14.24 11.83
C ARG A 46 17.47 -13.12 12.78
N GLU A 47 17.31 -11.92 12.26
CA GLU A 47 17.17 -10.71 13.07
C GLU A 47 15.70 -10.26 13.23
N LEU A 48 14.78 -10.73 12.37
CA LEU A 48 13.37 -10.36 12.50
C LEU A 48 12.65 -11.28 13.49
N GLU A 49 12.21 -10.70 14.58
CA GLU A 49 11.27 -11.34 15.51
C GLU A 49 9.84 -11.20 14.97
N VAL A 50 9.42 -12.18 14.18
CA VAL A 50 8.06 -12.24 13.63
C VAL A 50 7.17 -12.98 14.61
N VAL A 51 6.19 -12.26 15.18
CA VAL A 51 5.20 -12.86 16.07
C VAL A 51 4.18 -13.63 15.22
N GLU A 52 4.09 -14.95 15.45
CA GLU A 52 3.06 -15.78 14.81
C GLU A 52 1.69 -15.44 15.41
N PRO A 53 0.68 -15.17 14.58
CA PRO A 53 -0.66 -14.88 15.06
C PRO A 53 -1.29 -16.15 15.66
N ASP A 54 -1.80 -16.04 16.87
CA ASP A 54 -2.61 -17.09 17.47
C ASP A 54 -4.01 -17.17 16.83
N GLU A 55 -4.73 -18.25 17.12
CA GLU A 55 -6.05 -18.47 16.54
C GLU A 55 -7.05 -17.39 17.00
N GLU A 56 -6.92 -16.90 18.20
CA GLU A 56 -7.79 -15.86 18.74
C GLU A 56 -7.59 -14.52 18.00
N ALA A 57 -6.35 -14.13 17.73
CA ALA A 57 -6.04 -12.96 16.92
C ALA A 57 -6.58 -13.11 15.50
N CYS A 58 -6.45 -14.31 14.90
CA CYS A 58 -6.99 -14.60 13.59
C CYS A 58 -8.51 -14.49 13.56
N ARG A 59 -9.20 -15.05 14.53
CA ARG A 59 -10.68 -14.96 14.65
C ARG A 59 -11.15 -13.53 14.86
N ARG A 60 -10.48 -12.76 15.73
CA ARG A 60 -10.79 -11.32 15.90
C ARG A 60 -10.59 -10.55 14.61
N HIS A 61 -9.51 -10.84 13.88
CA HIS A 61 -9.25 -10.19 12.60
C HIS A 61 -10.31 -10.53 11.56
N TYR A 62 -10.69 -11.80 11.44
CA TYR A 62 -11.76 -12.24 10.55
C TYR A 62 -13.08 -11.56 10.91
N ALA A 63 -13.49 -11.56 12.18
CA ALA A 63 -14.74 -10.92 12.61
C ALA A 63 -14.80 -9.42 12.28
N ALA A 64 -13.65 -8.72 12.38
CA ALA A 64 -13.57 -7.30 12.06
C ALA A 64 -13.52 -7.00 10.54
N HIS A 65 -13.23 -8.00 9.70
CA HIS A 65 -12.98 -7.82 8.27
C HIS A 65 -13.64 -8.93 7.42
N ALA A 66 -14.76 -9.50 7.87
CA ALA A 66 -15.42 -10.64 7.25
C ALA A 66 -15.70 -10.43 5.74
N SER A 67 -16.09 -9.21 5.37
CA SER A 67 -16.33 -8.84 3.97
C SER A 67 -15.12 -8.98 3.03
N ARG A 68 -13.90 -8.95 3.57
CA ARG A 68 -12.65 -9.14 2.79
C ARG A 68 -12.38 -10.60 2.47
N PHE A 69 -12.90 -11.49 3.30
CA PHE A 69 -12.75 -12.94 3.19
C PHE A 69 -14.00 -13.60 2.59
N GLY A 70 -14.97 -12.79 2.13
CA GLY A 70 -16.14 -13.26 1.45
C GLY A 70 -15.88 -13.61 -0.02
N ALA A 71 -16.71 -14.51 -0.57
CA ALA A 71 -16.73 -14.80 -1.99
C ALA A 71 -17.75 -13.93 -2.72
N GLY A 72 -17.40 -13.41 -3.88
CA GLY A 72 -18.33 -12.74 -4.78
C GLY A 72 -18.67 -11.28 -4.45
N GLY A 73 -18.14 -10.70 -3.39
CA GLY A 73 -18.30 -9.28 -3.09
C GLY A 73 -17.73 -8.40 -4.20
N ARG A 74 -18.55 -7.47 -4.73
CA ARG A 74 -18.13 -6.55 -5.79
C ARG A 74 -18.66 -5.14 -5.55
N VAL A 75 -17.95 -4.17 -6.09
CA VAL A 75 -18.27 -2.76 -5.97
C VAL A 75 -18.29 -2.14 -7.37
N HIS A 76 -19.34 -1.42 -7.69
CA HIS A 76 -19.37 -0.53 -8.85
C HIS A 76 -18.79 0.80 -8.41
N ALA A 77 -17.67 1.18 -8.98
CA ALA A 77 -16.95 2.38 -8.59
C ALA A 77 -16.58 3.25 -9.80
N ARG A 78 -16.46 4.55 -9.54
CA ARG A 78 -15.84 5.51 -10.45
C ARG A 78 -14.65 6.13 -9.76
N HIS A 79 -13.58 6.48 -10.52
CA HIS A 79 -12.46 7.18 -9.94
C HIS A 79 -11.87 8.25 -10.85
N ILE A 80 -11.15 9.19 -10.23
CA ILE A 80 -10.27 10.16 -10.90
C ILE A 80 -8.88 9.92 -10.36
N LEU A 81 -7.96 9.48 -11.21
CA LEU A 81 -6.56 9.23 -10.84
C LEU A 81 -5.71 10.46 -11.15
N PHE A 82 -5.00 10.95 -10.15
CA PHE A 82 -3.89 11.88 -10.28
C PHE A 82 -2.59 11.10 -10.10
N ALA A 83 -1.95 10.75 -11.20
CA ALA A 83 -0.76 9.92 -11.17
C ALA A 83 0.42 10.66 -10.52
N VAL A 84 1.13 9.97 -9.62
CA VAL A 84 2.36 10.45 -9.00
C VAL A 84 3.54 9.70 -9.60
N THR A 85 4.26 10.37 -10.48
CA THR A 85 5.50 9.86 -11.10
C THR A 85 6.72 10.55 -10.49
N PRO A 86 7.94 10.00 -10.65
CA PRO A 86 9.15 10.66 -10.19
C PRO A 86 9.24 12.12 -10.69
N GLY A 87 9.49 13.07 -9.78
CA GLY A 87 9.57 14.50 -10.08
C GLY A 87 8.27 15.28 -9.91
N VAL A 88 7.13 14.63 -9.67
CA VAL A 88 5.86 15.32 -9.39
C VAL A 88 5.86 15.85 -7.95
N ALA A 89 5.55 17.14 -7.80
CA ALA A 89 5.34 17.76 -6.49
C ALA A 89 3.99 17.29 -5.90
N VAL A 90 4.03 16.36 -4.96
CA VAL A 90 2.82 15.71 -4.40
C VAL A 90 1.92 16.69 -3.65
N ALA A 91 2.49 17.66 -2.91
CA ALA A 91 1.69 18.57 -2.08
C ALA A 91 0.77 19.50 -2.90
N PRO A 92 1.22 20.17 -3.96
CA PRO A 92 0.33 20.95 -4.83
C PRO A 92 -0.72 20.09 -5.53
N LEU A 93 -0.35 18.84 -5.96
CA LEU A 93 -1.26 17.92 -6.59
C LEU A 93 -2.38 17.47 -5.63
N ALA A 94 -2.01 17.16 -4.38
CA ALA A 94 -2.97 16.81 -3.34
C ALA A 94 -3.92 17.97 -3.03
N ALA A 95 -3.42 19.18 -2.88
CA ALA A 95 -4.25 20.36 -2.66
C ALA A 95 -5.25 20.60 -3.80
N TYR A 96 -4.82 20.42 -5.06
CA TYR A 96 -5.71 20.49 -6.22
C TYR A 96 -6.79 19.40 -6.18
N ALA A 97 -6.40 18.16 -5.91
CA ALA A 97 -7.33 17.03 -5.84
C ALA A 97 -8.35 17.20 -4.69
N GLU A 98 -7.93 17.74 -3.54
CA GLU A 98 -8.81 18.06 -2.41
C GLU A 98 -9.81 19.16 -2.75
N GLN A 99 -9.37 20.21 -3.44
CA GLN A 99 -10.28 21.28 -3.91
C GLN A 99 -11.32 20.73 -4.90
N LEU A 100 -10.89 19.86 -5.82
CA LEU A 100 -11.79 19.22 -6.76
C LEU A 100 -12.80 18.32 -6.03
N LEU A 101 -12.36 17.54 -5.06
CA LEU A 101 -13.23 16.70 -4.22
C LEU A 101 -14.28 17.53 -3.50
N LEU A 102 -13.88 18.67 -2.92
CA LEU A 102 -14.83 19.60 -2.27
C LEU A 102 -15.84 20.16 -3.26
N GLY A 103 -15.41 20.56 -4.46
CA GLY A 103 -16.29 21.02 -5.51
C GLY A 103 -17.32 19.96 -5.94
N LEU A 104 -16.89 18.72 -6.09
CA LEU A 104 -17.76 17.59 -6.43
C LEU A 104 -18.78 17.27 -5.32
N ARG A 105 -18.41 17.44 -4.05
CA ARG A 105 -19.34 17.27 -2.91
C ARG A 105 -20.44 18.31 -2.89
N CYS A 106 -20.15 19.51 -3.36
CA CYS A 106 -21.10 20.63 -3.40
C CYS A 106 -21.92 20.68 -4.70
N ALA A 107 -21.61 19.86 -5.70
CA ALA A 107 -22.29 19.87 -6.99
C ALA A 107 -23.76 19.41 -6.85
N SER A 108 -24.69 20.13 -7.48
CA SER A 108 -26.11 19.75 -7.53
C SER A 108 -26.36 18.48 -8.34
N ASP A 109 -25.64 18.34 -9.47
CA ASP A 109 -25.58 17.10 -10.26
C ASP A 109 -24.19 16.48 -10.14
N ARG A 110 -24.01 15.67 -9.10
CA ARG A 110 -22.73 15.00 -8.82
C ARG A 110 -22.33 13.99 -9.90
N VAL A 111 -23.31 13.35 -10.54
CA VAL A 111 -23.03 12.33 -11.56
C VAL A 111 -22.35 12.96 -12.76
N SER A 112 -22.97 14.00 -13.34
CA SER A 112 -22.39 14.71 -14.49
C SER A 112 -21.12 15.46 -14.14
N ALA A 113 -21.07 16.10 -12.95
CA ALA A 113 -19.89 16.81 -12.50
C ALA A 113 -18.68 15.88 -12.32
N PHE A 114 -18.87 14.69 -11.74
CA PHE A 114 -17.82 13.69 -11.58
C PHE A 114 -17.32 13.21 -12.93
N ALA A 115 -18.22 12.85 -13.85
CA ALA A 115 -17.84 12.39 -15.18
C ALA A 115 -17.07 13.45 -15.98
N GLN A 116 -17.46 14.72 -15.91
CA GLN A 116 -16.73 15.82 -16.54
C GLN A 116 -15.35 16.02 -15.90
N ALA A 117 -15.28 15.97 -14.57
CA ALA A 117 -14.01 16.09 -13.84
C ALA A 117 -13.05 14.93 -14.20
N ALA A 118 -13.56 13.70 -14.30
CA ALA A 118 -12.79 12.53 -14.70
C ALA A 118 -12.19 12.68 -16.10
N ARG A 119 -13.01 13.10 -17.07
CA ARG A 119 -12.52 13.33 -18.46
C ARG A 119 -11.44 14.39 -18.55
N ARG A 120 -11.46 15.40 -17.68
CA ARG A 120 -10.51 16.52 -17.70
C ARG A 120 -9.23 16.23 -16.93
N ASN A 121 -9.30 15.46 -15.86
CA ASN A 121 -8.23 15.40 -14.87
C ASN A 121 -7.66 13.99 -14.63
N SER A 122 -8.40 12.94 -15.02
CA SER A 122 -7.93 11.58 -14.71
C SER A 122 -6.81 11.14 -15.64
N ASN A 123 -5.74 10.63 -15.05
CA ASN A 123 -4.66 9.96 -15.77
C ASN A 123 -4.95 8.47 -16.04
N CYS A 124 -6.08 7.95 -15.56
CA CYS A 124 -6.53 6.60 -15.87
C CYS A 124 -7.29 6.60 -17.22
N PRO A 125 -7.14 5.56 -18.08
CA PRO A 125 -7.92 5.42 -19.31
C PRO A 125 -9.45 5.50 -19.09
N SER A 126 -9.95 5.00 -17.95
CA SER A 126 -11.37 5.15 -17.58
C SER A 126 -11.86 6.59 -17.50
N GLY A 127 -10.95 7.57 -17.44
CA GLY A 127 -11.30 8.99 -17.49
C GLY A 127 -12.12 9.37 -18.71
N ALA A 128 -11.88 8.74 -19.87
CA ALA A 128 -12.65 8.93 -21.10
C ALA A 128 -14.12 8.55 -20.92
N ASP A 129 -14.38 7.52 -20.10
CA ASP A 129 -15.70 7.01 -19.78
C ASP A 129 -16.29 7.63 -18.49
N GLY A 130 -15.80 8.83 -18.12
CA GLY A 130 -16.26 9.53 -16.92
C GLY A 130 -15.75 8.94 -15.61
N GLY A 131 -14.67 8.18 -15.66
CA GLY A 131 -14.01 7.55 -14.53
C GLY A 131 -14.60 6.20 -14.16
N ASP A 132 -15.54 5.66 -14.94
CA ASP A 132 -16.22 4.40 -14.61
C ASP A 132 -15.25 3.22 -14.67
N LEU A 133 -15.23 2.41 -13.60
CA LEU A 133 -14.48 1.16 -13.50
C LEU A 133 -15.40 -0.06 -13.66
N GLY A 134 -16.71 0.15 -13.74
CA GLY A 134 -17.70 -0.92 -13.67
C GLY A 134 -17.68 -1.66 -12.33
N TRP A 135 -18.10 -2.91 -12.34
CA TRP A 135 -18.06 -3.79 -11.19
C TRP A 135 -16.68 -4.40 -11.03
N ILE A 136 -16.03 -4.04 -9.92
CA ILE A 136 -14.68 -4.50 -9.57
C ILE A 136 -14.74 -5.41 -8.33
N VAL A 137 -13.75 -6.28 -8.18
CA VAL A 137 -13.54 -7.12 -7.01
C VAL A 137 -12.21 -6.79 -6.34
N ALA A 138 -12.09 -7.01 -5.04
CA ALA A 138 -10.94 -6.58 -4.24
C ALA A 138 -9.60 -7.13 -4.77
N ARG A 139 -9.59 -8.38 -5.26
CA ARG A 139 -8.38 -9.04 -5.77
C ARG A 139 -7.79 -8.41 -7.04
N ASP A 140 -8.63 -7.72 -7.83
CA ASP A 140 -8.22 -7.09 -9.09
C ASP A 140 -7.75 -5.64 -8.88
N CYS A 141 -7.80 -5.16 -7.63
CA CYS A 141 -7.43 -3.80 -7.25
C CYS A 141 -6.06 -3.75 -6.57
N ALA A 142 -5.41 -2.58 -6.63
CA ALA A 142 -4.28 -2.31 -5.76
C ALA A 142 -4.69 -2.47 -4.29
N PRO A 143 -3.86 -3.09 -3.43
CA PRO A 143 -4.24 -3.36 -2.03
C PRO A 143 -4.66 -2.13 -1.25
N GLU A 144 -4.04 -0.97 -1.53
CA GLU A 144 -4.36 0.30 -0.90
C GLU A 144 -5.76 0.80 -1.31
N PHE A 145 -6.09 0.64 -2.60
CA PHE A 145 -7.41 0.98 -3.14
C PHE A 145 -8.48 0.03 -2.59
N ALA A 146 -8.18 -1.27 -2.60
CA ALA A 146 -9.11 -2.28 -2.10
C ALA A 146 -9.49 -2.04 -0.63
N ARG A 147 -8.52 -1.70 0.23
CA ARG A 147 -8.79 -1.39 1.65
C ARG A 147 -9.76 -0.23 1.82
N GLU A 148 -9.59 0.84 1.05
CA GLU A 148 -10.45 2.02 1.18
C GLU A 148 -11.85 1.80 0.62
N VAL A 149 -11.98 0.93 -0.39
CA VAL A 149 -13.23 0.71 -1.11
C VAL A 149 -14.01 -0.49 -0.56
N PHE A 150 -13.35 -1.58 -0.19
CA PHE A 150 -14.01 -2.82 0.22
C PHE A 150 -14.11 -3.01 1.74
N ASP A 151 -13.12 -2.54 2.52
CA ASP A 151 -13.14 -2.72 3.98
C ASP A 151 -14.09 -1.74 4.70
N ARG A 152 -14.64 -0.77 3.97
CA ARG A 152 -15.53 0.25 4.51
C ARG A 152 -16.90 0.17 3.83
N PRO A 153 -18.00 0.29 4.59
CA PRO A 153 -19.35 0.18 4.05
C PRO A 153 -19.81 1.44 3.30
N GLU A 154 -18.97 2.44 3.18
CA GLU A 154 -19.30 3.73 2.60
C GLU A 154 -19.74 3.59 1.13
N THR A 155 -20.78 4.32 0.74
CA THR A 155 -21.27 4.49 -0.64
C THR A 155 -21.31 5.97 -1.01
N GLY A 156 -21.30 6.25 -2.30
CA GLY A 156 -21.20 7.61 -2.82
C GLY A 156 -19.76 8.10 -2.88
N LEU A 157 -19.62 9.41 -3.04
CA LEU A 157 -18.32 10.07 -3.13
C LEU A 157 -17.59 10.01 -1.77
N LEU A 158 -16.46 9.32 -1.74
CA LEU A 158 -15.65 9.18 -0.52
C LEU A 158 -15.20 10.57 -0.03
N PRO A 159 -15.23 10.84 1.30
CA PRO A 159 -14.92 12.16 1.84
C PRO A 159 -13.43 12.49 1.89
N ARG A 160 -12.58 11.62 1.34
CA ARG A 160 -11.12 11.71 1.40
C ARG A 160 -10.48 11.23 0.10
N LEU A 161 -9.25 11.65 -0.14
CA LEU A 161 -8.43 11.09 -1.20
C LEU A 161 -7.94 9.69 -0.81
N VAL A 162 -8.04 8.76 -1.74
CA VAL A 162 -7.44 7.42 -1.62
C VAL A 162 -6.04 7.46 -2.17
N ARG A 163 -5.06 7.05 -1.37
CA ARG A 163 -3.65 7.02 -1.75
C ARG A 163 -3.24 5.61 -2.13
N THR A 164 -2.62 5.47 -3.29
CA THR A 164 -2.07 4.21 -3.77
C THR A 164 -0.67 4.41 -4.35
N ARG A 165 -0.01 3.31 -4.70
CA ARG A 165 1.26 3.34 -5.44
C ARG A 165 1.19 4.04 -6.80
N PHE A 166 0.00 4.22 -7.37
CA PHE A 166 -0.21 4.91 -8.64
C PHE A 166 -0.41 6.42 -8.47
N GLY A 167 -0.78 6.87 -7.29
CA GLY A 167 -1.05 8.28 -7.01
C GLY A 167 -2.24 8.50 -6.08
N LEU A 168 -2.92 9.62 -6.30
CA LEU A 168 -4.08 10.04 -5.52
C LEU A 168 -5.36 9.79 -6.33
N HIS A 169 -6.39 9.27 -5.67
CA HIS A 169 -7.67 9.00 -6.30
C HIS A 169 -8.79 9.73 -5.58
N ILE A 170 -9.70 10.35 -6.35
CA ILE A 170 -11.05 10.66 -5.90
C ILE A 170 -11.92 9.48 -6.30
N VAL A 171 -12.64 8.89 -5.37
CA VAL A 171 -13.43 7.67 -5.58
C VAL A 171 -14.89 7.92 -5.24
N ASP A 172 -15.77 7.43 -6.11
CA ASP A 172 -17.21 7.39 -5.91
C ASP A 172 -17.71 5.95 -6.01
N VAL A 173 -18.23 5.44 -4.90
CA VAL A 173 -18.80 4.09 -4.81
C VAL A 173 -20.28 4.16 -5.21
N VAL A 174 -20.54 3.79 -6.46
CA VAL A 174 -21.90 3.88 -7.07
C VAL A 174 -22.85 2.86 -6.46
N ALA A 175 -22.38 1.62 -6.33
CA ALA A 175 -23.15 0.52 -5.79
C ALA A 175 -22.23 -0.53 -5.16
N ARG A 176 -22.80 -1.34 -4.28
CA ARG A 176 -22.08 -2.42 -3.60
C ARG A 176 -22.96 -3.66 -3.58
N GLU A 177 -22.39 -4.78 -3.91
CA GLU A 177 -22.95 -6.10 -3.67
C GLU A 177 -22.05 -6.82 -2.67
N ASN A 178 -22.61 -7.12 -1.51
CA ASN A 178 -21.89 -7.89 -0.50
C ASN A 178 -21.72 -9.32 -1.02
N GLY A 179 -20.52 -9.87 -0.85
CA GLY A 179 -20.28 -11.29 -1.07
C GLY A 179 -20.89 -12.14 0.03
N GLU A 180 -20.96 -13.44 -0.21
CA GLU A 180 -21.23 -14.39 0.85
C GLU A 180 -20.03 -14.46 1.78
N GLU A 181 -20.25 -14.36 3.08
CA GLU A 181 -19.19 -14.58 4.07
C GLU A 181 -18.79 -16.05 4.02
N LEU A 182 -17.54 -16.33 3.70
CA LEU A 182 -17.02 -17.69 3.76
C LEU A 182 -16.85 -18.12 5.22
N PRO A 183 -17.19 -19.35 5.58
CA PRO A 183 -17.02 -19.84 6.94
C PRO A 183 -15.54 -19.80 7.36
N TRP A 184 -15.33 -19.67 8.67
CA TRP A 184 -13.98 -19.56 9.26
C TRP A 184 -13.02 -20.66 8.76
N GLU A 185 -13.51 -21.87 8.63
CA GLU A 185 -12.76 -23.07 8.23
C GLU A 185 -12.13 -22.91 6.84
N GLU A 186 -12.79 -22.19 5.94
CA GLU A 186 -12.32 -21.96 4.56
C GLU A 186 -11.32 -20.79 4.47
N VAL A 187 -11.39 -19.82 5.39
CA VAL A 187 -10.58 -18.61 5.33
C VAL A 187 -9.42 -18.58 6.34
N ARG A 188 -9.38 -19.53 7.26
CA ARG A 188 -8.42 -19.59 8.36
C ARG A 188 -6.97 -19.38 7.90
N GLU A 189 -6.54 -20.11 6.88
CA GLU A 189 -5.18 -20.03 6.36
C GLU A 189 -4.90 -18.66 5.73
N ALA A 190 -5.84 -18.11 4.97
CA ALA A 190 -5.71 -16.80 4.34
C ALA A 190 -5.58 -15.68 5.39
N VAL A 191 -6.37 -15.74 6.46
CA VAL A 191 -6.32 -14.82 7.60
C VAL A 191 -4.97 -14.92 8.30
N GLN A 192 -4.51 -16.14 8.58
CA GLN A 192 -3.23 -16.39 9.25
C GLN A 192 -2.07 -15.83 8.41
N GLN A 193 -2.04 -16.11 7.11
CA GLN A 193 -1.02 -15.61 6.20
C GLN A 193 -1.03 -14.07 6.12
N GLU A 194 -2.21 -13.44 6.09
CA GLU A 194 -2.31 -11.98 6.08
C GLU A 194 -1.75 -11.38 7.36
N LEU A 195 -2.10 -11.90 8.53
CA LEU A 195 -1.59 -11.42 9.81
C LEU A 195 -0.08 -11.67 9.95
N ARG A 196 0.41 -12.83 9.53
CA ARG A 196 1.84 -13.14 9.49
C ARG A 196 2.61 -12.15 8.62
N ARG A 197 2.10 -11.85 7.42
CA ARG A 197 2.68 -10.84 6.54
C ARG A 197 2.70 -9.45 7.19
N ARG A 198 1.64 -9.05 7.90
CA ARG A 198 1.58 -7.78 8.65
C ARG A 198 2.61 -7.74 9.78
N SER A 199 2.72 -8.84 10.53
CA SER A 199 3.72 -8.98 11.60
C SER A 199 5.14 -8.86 11.04
N TRP A 200 5.41 -9.53 9.93
CA TRP A 200 6.70 -9.44 9.24
C TRP A 200 7.02 -8.02 8.77
N VAL A 201 6.08 -7.34 8.12
CA VAL A 201 6.27 -5.94 7.67
C VAL A 201 6.53 -5.01 8.85
N THR A 202 5.85 -5.23 9.97
CA THR A 202 6.04 -4.43 11.19
C THR A 202 7.42 -4.68 11.80
N ALA A 203 7.85 -5.95 11.89
CA ALA A 203 9.18 -6.31 12.37
C ALA A 203 10.28 -5.71 11.48
N LEU A 204 10.11 -5.81 10.15
CA LEU A 204 11.05 -5.21 9.20
C LEU A 204 11.16 -3.69 9.36
N ARG A 205 10.03 -2.99 9.49
CA ARG A 205 10.03 -1.54 9.69
C ARG A 205 10.76 -1.14 10.97
N ARG A 206 10.51 -1.86 12.07
CA ARG A 206 11.22 -1.65 13.34
C ARG A 206 12.72 -1.85 13.15
N TYR A 207 13.12 -2.96 12.56
CA TYR A 207 14.53 -3.28 12.30
C TYR A 207 15.23 -2.23 11.44
N LEU A 208 14.61 -1.81 10.33
CA LEU A 208 15.15 -0.76 9.47
C LEU A 208 15.27 0.59 10.19
N SER A 209 14.32 0.93 11.07
CA SER A 209 14.40 2.15 11.88
C SER A 209 15.57 2.10 12.86
N GLU A 210 15.79 0.96 13.52
CA GLU A 210 16.92 0.74 14.42
C GLU A 210 18.27 0.82 13.69
N LEU A 211 18.38 0.20 12.51
CA LEU A 211 19.57 0.27 11.67
C LEU A 211 19.87 1.70 11.20
N SER A 212 18.84 2.45 10.83
CA SER A 212 18.98 3.83 10.39
C SER A 212 19.48 4.73 11.51
N ALA A 213 18.88 4.63 12.70
CA ALA A 213 19.29 5.39 13.86
C ALA A 213 20.75 5.09 14.26
N LYS A 214 21.16 3.82 14.11
CA LYS A 214 22.54 3.40 14.36
C LYS A 214 23.52 3.99 13.34
N ALA A 215 23.18 3.96 12.05
CA ALA A 215 23.99 4.52 10.99
C ALA A 215 24.19 6.04 11.16
N GLU A 216 23.16 6.78 11.59
CA GLU A 216 23.25 8.20 11.92
C GLU A 216 24.17 8.47 13.11
N SER A 217 24.12 7.63 14.15
CA SER A 217 24.97 7.77 15.34
C SER A 217 26.45 7.46 15.07
N GLU A 218 26.74 6.64 14.07
CA GLU A 218 28.11 6.28 13.64
C GLU A 218 28.72 7.27 12.61
N GLY A 219 28.06 8.41 12.35
CA GLY A 219 28.57 9.50 11.51
C GLY A 219 28.38 9.29 9.99
N GLY A 220 27.50 8.39 9.59
CA GLY A 220 27.08 8.23 8.20
C GLY A 220 25.95 9.17 7.85
N GLU A 221 26.16 10.08 6.87
CA GLU A 221 25.06 10.84 6.25
C GLU A 221 24.10 9.89 5.51
N VAL A 222 23.16 9.31 6.23
CA VAL A 222 22.01 8.62 5.63
C VAL A 222 20.77 9.42 5.98
N GLY A 223 20.41 10.33 5.11
CA GLY A 223 19.14 11.08 5.22
C GLY A 223 17.95 10.13 5.17
N VAL A 224 17.51 9.66 6.33
CA VAL A 224 16.42 8.70 6.46
C VAL A 224 15.13 9.45 6.75
N MET A 225 14.35 9.73 5.71
CA MET A 225 12.96 10.15 5.86
C MET A 225 12.06 8.94 5.63
N LEU A 226 11.54 8.37 6.73
CA LEU A 226 10.56 7.29 6.68
C LEU A 226 9.24 7.84 6.11
N PRO A 227 8.63 7.21 5.11
CA PRO A 227 7.29 7.57 4.71
C PRO A 227 6.31 7.16 5.82
N ILE A 228 5.64 8.15 6.40
CA ILE A 228 4.57 7.97 7.37
C ILE A 228 3.33 7.50 6.59
N TYR A 229 3.15 6.19 6.48
CA TYR A 229 1.87 5.61 6.06
C TYR A 229 1.09 5.25 7.34
N SER A 230 0.23 6.19 7.76
CA SER A 230 -0.86 5.92 8.70
C SER A 230 -2.04 5.33 7.94
#